data_70c598aa511590104d9521685f78ef0b
#
_entry.id   70c598aa511590104d9521685f78ef0b
#
_cell.length_a   1.000
_cell.length_b   1.000
_cell.length_c   1.000
_cell.angle_alpha   90.00
_cell.angle_beta   90.00
_cell.angle_gamma   90.00
#
_symmetry.space_group_name_H-M   'P 1'
#
loop_
_entity.id
_entity.type
_entity.pdbx_description
1 polymer ?
#
loop_
_entity_poly.entity_id
_entity_poly.type
_entity_poly.pdbx_seq_one_letter_code
_entity_poly.pdbx_strand_id
1 'polypeptide(L)'
;MEHFKWYKEFRSLNSFNVRNSFWLVTVSTQNLAAGESCRTPGGNPGRCTLVLQCPFVHQLLKDVKTGRDNQYVMSFKCGAESGTKKPLVCCPELASSQQCGSLTMSDNIVGGEETELDEYPWVAALAYSNGRDSKFQCGGSLISDRYVVTAAHCFKSNSKWKLDFVRLGEWDLDASPDCKVDSAGELLCNELHQDFGVSKVIMHEKFSHSNRNKQNDIAILKLDGQAPTTRSIAPICVPTQEMVDGLDIERTRFDVAGWGLTEERVKSKRKLKVDLPGQNISSCMKAFRMDSSFFTDSQLCVGGEKGKDSCRGDSGGPLMAVMQNRWHLVGVVSFGSYYCGTKDVPAIYTRVGSYLGWVAGKIELESRGD
;
A
#
# COMPACT_ATOMS: atom_id res chain seq x y z
N MET A 1 -15.61 -15.21 -28.94
CA MET A 1 -16.94 -14.62 -29.35
C MET A 1 -17.47 -13.57 -28.38
N GLU A 2 -17.05 -13.53 -27.12
CA GLU A 2 -17.46 -12.49 -26.15
C GLU A 2 -16.89 -11.08 -26.47
N HIS A 3 -15.68 -10.99 -27.05
CA HIS A 3 -15.07 -9.70 -27.41
C HIS A 3 -15.87 -8.84 -28.43
N PHE A 4 -16.68 -9.48 -29.29
CA PHE A 4 -17.48 -8.75 -30.29
C PHE A 4 -18.78 -8.16 -29.75
N LYS A 5 -19.34 -8.73 -28.69
CA LYS A 5 -20.56 -8.24 -28.05
C LYS A 5 -20.35 -6.90 -27.34
N TRP A 6 -19.19 -6.77 -26.68
CA TRP A 6 -18.73 -5.59 -25.96
C TRP A 6 -18.52 -4.36 -26.85
N TYR A 7 -17.95 -4.57 -28.03
CA TYR A 7 -17.67 -3.50 -28.99
C TYR A 7 -18.96 -2.88 -29.55
N LYS A 8 -20.02 -3.67 -29.67
CA LYS A 8 -21.36 -3.21 -30.11
C LYS A 8 -22.09 -2.40 -29.02
N GLU A 9 -21.99 -2.81 -27.77
CA GLU A 9 -22.65 -2.10 -26.66
C GLU A 9 -22.04 -0.72 -26.41
N PHE A 10 -20.72 -0.60 -26.47
CA PHE A 10 -20.04 0.71 -26.34
C PHE A 10 -20.37 1.68 -27.49
N ARG A 11 -20.67 1.18 -28.69
CA ARG A 11 -21.13 2.00 -29.83
C ARG A 11 -22.61 2.35 -29.74
N SER A 12 -23.46 1.47 -29.23
CA SER A 12 -24.91 1.69 -29.20
C SER A 12 -25.32 2.76 -28.18
N LEU A 13 -24.51 2.99 -27.15
CA LEU A 13 -24.78 3.98 -26.09
C LEU A 13 -24.52 5.43 -26.51
N ASN A 14 -23.84 5.68 -27.63
CA ASN A 14 -23.67 7.02 -28.18
C ASN A 14 -24.93 7.60 -28.89
N SER A 15 -26.01 6.82 -28.99
CA SER A 15 -27.23 7.21 -29.74
C SER A 15 -28.44 7.52 -28.84
N PHE A 16 -28.34 7.54 -27.55
CA PHE A 16 -29.45 7.93 -26.68
C PHE A 16 -29.49 9.44 -26.48
N ASN A 17 -30.42 10.09 -27.18
CA ASN A 17 -30.85 11.47 -26.97
C ASN A 17 -31.46 11.62 -25.56
N VAL A 18 -30.70 12.22 -24.62
CA VAL A 18 -31.23 12.58 -23.30
C VAL A 18 -31.97 13.91 -23.41
N ARG A 19 -33.29 13.84 -23.57
CA ARG A 19 -34.19 14.95 -23.18
C ARG A 19 -34.81 14.63 -21.82
N ASN A 20 -34.61 15.58 -20.89
CA ASN A 20 -35.23 15.74 -19.57
C ASN A 20 -34.62 14.97 -18.39
N SER A 21 -33.74 15.62 -17.67
CA SER A 21 -33.94 16.03 -16.24
C SER A 21 -32.65 16.59 -15.67
N PHE A 22 -32.72 17.75 -15.09
CA PHE A 22 -31.67 18.53 -14.45
C PHE A 22 -30.90 17.75 -13.37
N TRP A 23 -29.70 17.35 -13.67
CA TRP A 23 -28.48 17.31 -12.85
C TRP A 23 -27.33 17.25 -13.87
N LEU A 24 -26.69 18.41 -14.06
CA LEU A 24 -25.48 18.53 -14.86
C LEU A 24 -24.33 17.84 -14.15
N VAL A 25 -24.19 16.53 -14.34
CA VAL A 25 -22.88 15.87 -14.21
C VAL A 25 -22.12 16.28 -15.48
N THR A 26 -21.19 17.20 -15.35
CA THR A 26 -20.25 17.53 -16.41
C THR A 26 -19.42 16.29 -16.73
N VAL A 27 -19.87 15.51 -17.72
CA VAL A 27 -19.02 14.50 -18.36
C VAL A 27 -17.86 15.29 -18.97
N SER A 28 -16.70 15.21 -18.36
CA SER A 28 -15.47 15.79 -18.91
C SER A 28 -15.25 15.15 -20.29
N THR A 29 -15.47 15.91 -21.35
CA THR A 29 -15.18 15.49 -22.73
C THR A 29 -13.67 15.65 -22.99
N GLN A 30 -12.84 14.99 -22.19
CA GLN A 30 -11.42 14.93 -22.47
C GLN A 30 -11.23 14.05 -23.70
N ASN A 31 -10.65 14.60 -24.74
CA ASN A 31 -10.29 13.84 -25.94
C ASN A 31 -8.77 13.64 -25.95
N LEU A 32 -8.30 12.85 -24.99
CA LEU A 32 -6.90 12.62 -24.72
C LEU A 32 -6.37 11.44 -25.55
N ALA A 33 -5.08 11.47 -25.85
CA ALA A 33 -4.36 10.35 -26.44
C ALA A 33 -3.99 9.30 -25.37
N ALA A 34 -3.64 8.09 -25.81
CA ALA A 34 -3.11 7.06 -24.92
C ALA A 34 -1.80 7.53 -24.28
N GLY A 35 -1.67 7.34 -22.98
CA GLY A 35 -0.51 7.76 -22.19
C GLY A 35 -0.63 9.16 -21.57
N GLU A 36 -1.61 9.98 -21.96
CA GLU A 36 -1.79 11.30 -21.34
C GLU A 36 -2.42 11.23 -19.95
N SER A 37 -2.03 12.19 -19.10
CA SER A 37 -2.59 12.32 -17.76
C SER A 37 -4.04 12.78 -17.80
N CYS A 38 -4.88 12.24 -16.92
CA CYS A 38 -6.30 12.55 -16.82
C CYS A 38 -6.75 12.61 -15.36
N ARG A 39 -8.02 13.02 -15.15
CA ARG A 39 -8.68 12.90 -13.84
C ARG A 39 -9.80 11.88 -13.94
N THR A 40 -9.85 10.99 -12.96
CA THR A 40 -10.93 10.01 -12.82
C THR A 40 -12.23 10.67 -12.38
N PRO A 41 -13.38 10.00 -12.44
CA PRO A 41 -14.65 10.52 -11.94
C PRO A 41 -14.64 10.93 -10.46
N GLY A 42 -13.82 10.28 -9.62
CA GLY A 42 -13.61 10.64 -8.23
C GLY A 42 -12.59 11.76 -8.02
N GLY A 43 -12.08 12.36 -9.12
CA GLY A 43 -11.10 13.46 -9.05
C GLY A 43 -9.64 13.01 -8.86
N ASN A 44 -9.39 11.72 -8.72
CA ASN A 44 -8.05 11.18 -8.55
C ASN A 44 -7.23 11.27 -9.85
N PRO A 45 -5.89 11.33 -9.75
CA PRO A 45 -5.05 11.26 -10.94
C PRO A 45 -5.20 9.90 -11.64
N GLY A 46 -5.01 9.92 -12.95
CA GLY A 46 -5.05 8.73 -13.77
C GLY A 46 -4.33 8.93 -15.11
N ARG A 47 -4.23 7.85 -15.85
CA ARG A 47 -3.64 7.82 -17.18
C ARG A 47 -4.64 7.30 -18.19
N CYS A 48 -4.75 8.00 -19.30
CA CYS A 48 -5.63 7.62 -20.39
C CYS A 48 -5.07 6.39 -21.11
N THR A 49 -5.78 5.26 -21.08
CA THR A 49 -5.28 3.99 -21.64
C THR A 49 -6.41 3.14 -22.20
N LEU A 50 -6.06 2.08 -22.94
CA LEU A 50 -7.06 1.13 -23.42
C LEU A 50 -7.76 0.43 -22.26
N VAL A 51 -9.06 0.19 -22.37
CA VAL A 51 -9.88 -0.46 -21.33
C VAL A 51 -9.26 -1.79 -20.86
N LEU A 52 -8.73 -2.59 -21.79
CA LEU A 52 -8.11 -3.89 -21.46
C LEU A 52 -6.79 -3.75 -20.69
N GLN A 53 -6.14 -2.59 -20.76
CA GLN A 53 -4.91 -2.27 -20.02
C GLN A 53 -5.21 -1.64 -18.66
N CYS A 54 -6.48 -1.41 -18.33
CA CYS A 54 -6.94 -0.89 -17.05
C CYS A 54 -7.72 -1.97 -16.28
N PRO A 55 -7.07 -2.79 -15.45
CA PRO A 55 -7.72 -3.89 -14.75
C PRO A 55 -8.92 -3.45 -13.91
N PHE A 56 -8.83 -2.27 -13.26
CA PHE A 56 -9.90 -1.71 -12.45
C PHE A 56 -11.16 -1.41 -13.28
N VAL A 57 -11.07 -0.60 -14.34
CA VAL A 57 -12.23 -0.27 -15.18
C VAL A 57 -12.73 -1.50 -15.92
N HIS A 58 -11.83 -2.41 -16.35
CA HIS A 58 -12.20 -3.67 -16.97
C HIS A 58 -13.02 -4.57 -16.01
N GLN A 59 -12.68 -4.58 -14.71
CA GLN A 59 -13.47 -5.31 -13.71
C GLN A 59 -14.82 -4.64 -13.46
N LEU A 60 -14.85 -3.30 -13.30
CA LEU A 60 -16.11 -2.56 -13.17
C LEU A 60 -17.09 -2.85 -14.30
N LEU A 61 -16.59 -2.95 -15.53
CA LEU A 61 -17.40 -3.30 -16.68
C LEU A 61 -18.05 -4.69 -16.58
N LYS A 62 -17.35 -5.68 -16.01
CA LYS A 62 -17.90 -7.03 -15.77
C LYS A 62 -18.97 -7.03 -14.69
N ASP A 63 -18.86 -6.12 -13.73
CA ASP A 63 -19.73 -6.03 -12.56
C ASP A 63 -20.96 -5.14 -12.77
N VAL A 64 -21.10 -4.52 -13.96
CA VAL A 64 -22.28 -3.67 -14.32
C VAL A 64 -23.57 -4.47 -14.23
N LYS A 65 -24.45 -4.09 -13.31
CA LYS A 65 -25.78 -4.70 -13.12
C LYS A 65 -26.93 -3.73 -13.37
N THR A 66 -26.67 -2.42 -13.29
CA THR A 66 -27.68 -1.36 -13.40
C THR A 66 -27.26 -0.28 -14.38
N GLY A 67 -28.23 0.52 -14.84
CA GLY A 67 -27.94 1.70 -15.69
C GLY A 67 -27.05 2.75 -15.00
N ARG A 68 -27.13 2.85 -13.66
CA ARG A 68 -26.25 3.74 -12.88
C ARG A 68 -24.79 3.27 -12.88
N ASP A 69 -24.57 1.95 -12.74
CA ASP A 69 -23.22 1.38 -12.82
C ASP A 69 -22.62 1.63 -14.20
N ASN A 70 -23.42 1.46 -15.26
CA ASN A 70 -22.98 1.74 -16.62
C ASN A 70 -22.60 3.22 -16.81
N GLN A 71 -23.39 4.15 -16.30
CA GLN A 71 -23.08 5.58 -16.37
C GLN A 71 -21.76 5.92 -15.65
N TYR A 72 -21.51 5.32 -14.49
CA TYR A 72 -20.26 5.50 -13.76
C TYR A 72 -19.07 4.97 -14.56
N VAL A 73 -19.16 3.77 -15.11
CA VAL A 73 -18.09 3.21 -15.94
C VAL A 73 -17.82 4.08 -17.17
N MET A 74 -18.88 4.60 -17.79
CA MET A 74 -18.76 5.50 -18.94
C MET A 74 -18.10 6.83 -18.60
N SER A 75 -18.19 7.28 -17.35
CA SER A 75 -17.54 8.53 -16.91
C SER A 75 -16.01 8.45 -16.85
N PHE A 76 -15.43 7.25 -16.92
CA PHE A 76 -13.97 7.05 -17.06
C PHE A 76 -13.47 7.33 -18.49
N LYS A 77 -14.34 7.49 -19.49
CA LYS A 77 -13.91 7.71 -20.86
C LYS A 77 -13.08 8.99 -20.98
N CYS A 78 -11.86 8.87 -21.48
CA CYS A 78 -10.93 9.99 -21.69
C CYS A 78 -10.58 10.24 -23.16
N GLY A 79 -10.93 9.33 -24.08
CA GLY A 79 -10.62 9.49 -25.49
C GLY A 79 -10.93 8.25 -26.33
N ALA A 80 -10.30 8.19 -27.50
CA ALA A 80 -10.32 7.05 -28.39
C ALA A 80 -8.95 6.88 -29.08
N GLU A 81 -8.53 5.63 -29.25
CA GLU A 81 -7.27 5.32 -29.93
C GLU A 81 -7.31 5.77 -31.41
N SER A 82 -6.28 6.47 -31.85
CA SER A 82 -6.14 6.93 -33.21
C SER A 82 -6.16 5.76 -34.18
N GLY A 83 -6.96 5.88 -35.26
CA GLY A 83 -7.06 4.86 -36.31
C GLY A 83 -8.00 3.69 -36.02
N THR A 84 -8.10 3.20 -34.78
CA THR A 84 -8.96 2.04 -34.43
C THR A 84 -10.30 2.43 -33.82
N LYS A 85 -10.43 3.67 -33.34
CA LYS A 85 -11.59 4.15 -32.58
C LYS A 85 -11.92 3.33 -31.33
N LYS A 86 -10.96 2.56 -30.79
CA LYS A 86 -11.13 1.88 -29.52
C LYS A 86 -11.22 2.90 -28.39
N PRO A 87 -12.13 2.73 -27.42
CA PRO A 87 -12.28 3.67 -26.32
C PRO A 87 -11.07 3.63 -25.40
N LEU A 88 -10.61 4.79 -24.99
CA LEU A 88 -9.64 5.00 -23.93
C LEU A 88 -10.38 5.39 -22.64
N VAL A 89 -9.86 4.91 -21.51
CA VAL A 89 -10.40 5.20 -20.17
C VAL A 89 -9.30 5.77 -19.27
N CYS A 90 -9.69 6.70 -18.41
CA CYS A 90 -8.82 7.24 -17.37
C CYS A 90 -8.61 6.18 -16.28
N CYS A 91 -7.53 5.45 -16.39
CA CYS A 91 -7.17 4.43 -15.42
C CYS A 91 -6.61 5.06 -14.16
N PRO A 92 -7.19 4.83 -12.96
CA PRO A 92 -6.68 5.41 -11.73
C PRO A 92 -5.20 5.07 -11.52
N GLU A 93 -4.40 6.08 -11.18
CA GLU A 93 -3.02 5.94 -10.73
C GLU A 93 -2.93 6.45 -9.29
N LEU A 94 -2.02 5.85 -8.53
CA LEU A 94 -1.71 6.37 -7.21
C LEU A 94 -0.93 7.68 -7.38
N ALA A 95 -1.47 8.75 -6.79
CA ALA A 95 -0.70 10.00 -6.72
C ALA A 95 0.53 9.76 -5.86
N SER A 96 1.71 9.79 -6.47
CA SER A 96 2.90 10.06 -5.68
C SER A 96 2.84 11.54 -5.29
N SER A 97 2.63 11.82 -4.00
CA SER A 97 2.81 13.16 -3.46
C SER A 97 4.18 13.68 -3.88
N GLN A 98 4.30 14.93 -4.30
CA GLN A 98 5.61 15.54 -4.57
C GLN A 98 6.54 15.52 -3.34
N GLN A 99 5.98 15.31 -2.16
CA GLN A 99 6.66 15.27 -0.87
C GLN A 99 6.79 13.85 -0.28
N CYS A 100 6.46 12.78 -1.04
CA CYS A 100 6.58 11.43 -0.52
C CYS A 100 8.04 10.94 -0.41
N GLY A 101 8.29 10.01 0.51
CA GLY A 101 9.51 9.21 0.60
C GLY A 101 10.80 10.03 0.72
N SER A 102 10.76 11.15 1.43
CA SER A 102 11.95 12.01 1.63
C SER A 102 13.06 11.24 2.32
N LEU A 103 14.29 11.37 1.79
CA LEU A 103 15.47 10.83 2.45
C LEU A 103 15.83 11.73 3.63
N THR A 104 15.96 11.16 4.82
CA THR A 104 16.58 11.81 5.97
C THR A 104 18.09 11.54 5.91
N MET A 105 18.90 12.52 6.30
CA MET A 105 20.37 12.46 6.23
C MET A 105 20.97 11.56 7.35
N SER A 106 20.41 10.38 7.61
CA SER A 106 21.01 9.42 8.53
C SER A 106 21.78 8.36 7.75
N ASP A 107 23.08 8.57 7.62
CA ASP A 107 23.98 7.60 7.02
C ASP A 107 24.35 6.50 8.02
N ASN A 108 24.33 5.25 7.54
CA ASN A 108 24.87 4.00 8.09
C ASN A 108 23.87 3.08 8.80
N ILE A 109 23.60 1.97 8.12
CA ILE A 109 22.82 0.86 8.63
C ILE A 109 23.75 -0.33 8.84
N VAL A 110 23.86 -0.83 10.09
CA VAL A 110 24.47 -2.12 10.41
C VAL A 110 23.69 -2.77 11.56
N GLY A 111 22.94 -3.85 11.29
CA GLY A 111 22.18 -4.62 12.30
C GLY A 111 20.86 -3.93 12.71
N GLY A 112 19.95 -4.58 13.39
CA GLY A 112 18.72 -3.92 13.87
C GLY A 112 19.04 -2.75 14.81
N GLU A 113 18.80 -1.52 14.35
CA GLU A 113 19.16 -0.28 15.04
C GLU A 113 17.94 0.57 15.34
N GLU A 114 18.03 1.41 16.39
CA GLU A 114 17.05 2.46 16.62
C GLU A 114 17.08 3.44 15.46
N THR A 115 15.89 3.84 14.95
CA THR A 115 15.80 4.89 13.95
C THR A 115 16.14 6.26 14.55
N GLU A 116 16.40 7.24 13.70
CA GLU A 116 16.34 8.63 14.14
C GLU A 116 14.88 9.03 14.40
N LEU A 117 14.65 10.12 15.13
CA LEU A 117 13.32 10.54 15.57
C LEU A 117 12.32 10.70 14.41
N ASP A 118 12.74 11.32 13.31
CA ASP A 118 11.94 11.63 12.14
C ASP A 118 12.23 10.71 10.93
N GLU A 119 12.96 9.60 11.18
CA GLU A 119 13.24 8.61 10.15
C GLU A 119 12.02 7.75 9.88
N TYR A 120 11.72 7.52 8.60
CA TYR A 120 10.53 6.81 8.11
C TYR A 120 9.20 7.35 8.66
N PRO A 121 8.85 8.62 8.38
CA PRO A 121 7.68 9.30 8.95
C PRO A 121 6.32 8.73 8.45
N TRP A 122 6.33 7.78 7.55
CA TRP A 122 5.16 7.05 7.06
C TRP A 122 4.84 5.78 7.84
N VAL A 123 5.72 5.36 8.75
CA VAL A 123 5.48 4.12 9.51
C VAL A 123 4.39 4.37 10.53
N ALA A 124 3.32 3.60 10.40
CA ALA A 124 2.15 3.67 11.25
C ALA A 124 2.16 2.52 12.28
N ALA A 125 1.80 2.82 13.52
CA ALA A 125 1.53 1.82 14.54
C ALA A 125 0.01 1.60 14.66
N LEU A 126 -0.45 0.36 14.49
CA LEU A 126 -1.86 0.00 14.56
C LEU A 126 -2.22 -0.47 15.96
N ALA A 127 -3.07 0.29 16.63
CA ALA A 127 -3.57 0.00 17.98
C ALA A 127 -4.84 -0.85 17.92
N TYR A 128 -4.92 -1.82 18.83
CA TYR A 128 -6.06 -2.73 18.96
C TYR A 128 -6.58 -2.71 20.37
N SER A 129 -7.91 -2.69 20.52
CA SER A 129 -8.58 -2.78 21.82
C SER A 129 -9.46 -4.03 21.92
N ASN A 130 -9.61 -4.53 23.13
CA ASN A 130 -10.58 -5.58 23.50
C ASN A 130 -11.72 -5.03 24.37
N GLY A 131 -11.81 -3.71 24.51
CA GLY A 131 -12.75 -3.01 25.37
C GLY A 131 -12.27 -2.80 26.81
N ARG A 132 -11.12 -3.39 27.19
CA ARG A 132 -10.48 -3.20 28.51
C ARG A 132 -9.03 -2.75 28.38
N ASP A 133 -8.30 -3.43 27.50
CA ASP A 133 -6.88 -3.21 27.26
C ASP A 133 -6.66 -2.75 25.81
N SER A 134 -5.60 -1.99 25.59
CA SER A 134 -5.13 -1.56 24.28
C SER A 134 -3.68 -2.02 24.06
N LYS A 135 -3.33 -2.34 22.79
CA LYS A 135 -1.97 -2.69 22.42
C LYS A 135 -1.71 -2.51 20.93
N PHE A 136 -0.51 -2.16 20.58
CA PHE A 136 -0.04 -2.19 19.20
C PHE A 136 0.27 -3.62 18.77
N GLN A 137 -0.20 -4.07 17.60
CA GLN A 137 0.01 -5.45 17.12
C GLN A 137 0.54 -5.53 15.69
N CYS A 138 0.20 -4.57 14.86
CA CYS A 138 0.59 -4.48 13.45
C CYS A 138 1.15 -3.09 13.16
N GLY A 139 1.91 -3.02 12.07
CA GLY A 139 2.34 -1.79 11.44
C GLY A 139 1.54 -1.47 10.18
N GLY A 140 1.85 -0.34 9.57
CA GLY A 140 1.30 0.10 8.31
C GLY A 140 2.18 1.16 7.66
N SER A 141 1.81 1.61 6.49
CA SER A 141 2.52 2.62 5.72
C SER A 141 1.56 3.68 5.22
N LEU A 142 1.75 4.92 5.64
CA LEU A 142 0.99 6.07 5.13
C LEU A 142 1.38 6.30 3.66
N ILE A 143 0.42 6.20 2.73
CA ILE A 143 0.66 6.39 1.29
C ILE A 143 0.06 7.70 0.76
N SER A 144 -0.83 8.31 1.51
CA SER A 144 -1.39 9.64 1.29
C SER A 144 -1.87 10.23 2.62
N ASP A 145 -2.40 11.44 2.60
CA ASP A 145 -2.97 12.09 3.78
C ASP A 145 -4.14 11.34 4.44
N ARG A 146 -4.75 10.36 3.76
CA ARG A 146 -5.94 9.63 4.25
C ARG A 146 -5.83 8.11 4.19
N TYR A 147 -4.79 7.56 3.58
CA TYR A 147 -4.74 6.13 3.33
C TYR A 147 -3.45 5.49 3.86
N VAL A 148 -3.64 4.39 4.59
CA VAL A 148 -2.57 3.54 5.11
C VAL A 148 -2.66 2.16 4.48
N VAL A 149 -1.56 1.65 3.93
CA VAL A 149 -1.44 0.27 3.45
C VAL A 149 -0.91 -0.60 4.58
N THR A 150 -1.48 -1.77 4.76
CA THR A 150 -1.08 -2.78 5.75
C THR A 150 -1.42 -4.20 5.27
N ALA A 151 -1.22 -5.22 6.10
CA ALA A 151 -1.55 -6.60 5.78
C ALA A 151 -3.01 -6.96 6.13
N ALA A 152 -3.67 -7.75 5.30
CA ALA A 152 -5.04 -8.20 5.56
C ALA A 152 -5.12 -9.14 6.77
N HIS A 153 -4.07 -9.92 7.06
CA HIS A 153 -4.05 -10.82 8.22
C HIS A 153 -4.11 -10.09 9.57
N CYS A 154 -3.87 -8.79 9.62
CA CYS A 154 -4.03 -7.94 10.81
C CYS A 154 -5.50 -7.86 11.28
N PHE A 155 -6.48 -8.18 10.40
CA PHE A 155 -7.90 -8.04 10.68
C PHE A 155 -8.60 -9.39 10.71
N LYS A 156 -8.78 -9.96 11.92
CA LYS A 156 -9.53 -11.21 12.12
C LYS A 156 -10.93 -10.92 12.65
N SER A 157 -11.96 -11.34 11.94
CA SER A 157 -13.37 -11.14 12.34
C SER A 157 -13.67 -11.71 13.72
N ASN A 158 -13.14 -12.90 14.03
CA ASN A 158 -13.37 -13.60 15.30
C ASN A 158 -12.37 -13.24 16.42
N SER A 159 -11.50 -12.24 16.21
CA SER A 159 -10.58 -11.78 17.25
C SER A 159 -11.35 -11.00 18.32
N LYS A 160 -10.96 -11.15 19.58
CA LYS A 160 -11.39 -10.24 20.67
C LYS A 160 -10.77 -8.85 20.53
N TRP A 161 -9.63 -8.76 19.86
CA TRP A 161 -8.90 -7.54 19.58
C TRP A 161 -9.39 -6.94 18.27
N LYS A 162 -9.91 -5.73 18.28
CA LYS A 162 -10.34 -4.98 17.12
C LYS A 162 -9.44 -3.79 16.91
N LEU A 163 -9.21 -3.41 15.66
CA LEU A 163 -8.52 -2.16 15.35
C LEU A 163 -9.27 -1.01 16.00
N ASP A 164 -8.54 -0.17 16.70
CA ASP A 164 -9.05 0.99 17.45
C ASP A 164 -8.66 2.28 16.72
N PHE A 165 -7.35 2.50 16.56
CA PHE A 165 -6.84 3.67 15.86
C PHE A 165 -5.51 3.36 15.17
N VAL A 166 -5.07 4.28 14.31
CA VAL A 166 -3.77 4.32 13.65
C VAL A 166 -2.99 5.48 14.26
N ARG A 167 -1.79 5.22 14.78
CA ARG A 167 -0.87 6.23 15.28
C ARG A 167 0.19 6.54 14.24
N LEU A 168 0.40 7.83 13.98
CA LEU A 168 1.43 8.38 13.11
C LEU A 168 2.34 9.32 13.88
N GLY A 169 3.59 9.47 13.45
CA GLY A 169 4.57 10.34 14.11
C GLY A 169 5.15 9.77 15.39
N GLU A 170 5.02 8.47 15.61
CA GLU A 170 5.50 7.76 16.80
C GLU A 170 6.96 7.31 16.64
N TRP A 171 7.72 7.37 17.73
CA TRP A 171 9.06 6.81 17.81
C TRP A 171 9.27 5.95 19.06
N ASP A 172 8.88 6.43 20.26
CA ASP A 172 8.96 5.71 21.55
C ASP A 172 7.58 5.54 22.18
N LEU A 173 7.01 4.34 22.08
CA LEU A 173 5.66 4.00 22.57
C LEU A 173 5.41 4.30 24.05
N ASP A 174 6.46 4.56 24.84
CA ASP A 174 6.36 4.86 26.27
C ASP A 174 6.60 6.36 26.57
N ALA A 175 6.92 7.18 25.56
CA ALA A 175 7.17 8.61 25.70
C ALA A 175 6.14 9.49 24.96
N SER A 176 6.00 10.73 25.36
CA SER A 176 5.24 11.77 24.63
C SER A 176 5.55 13.15 25.22
N PRO A 177 6.21 14.06 24.50
CA PRO A 177 6.78 13.88 23.15
C PRO A 177 7.98 12.93 23.15
N ASP A 178 8.31 12.40 21.97
CA ASP A 178 9.51 11.62 21.72
C ASP A 178 10.72 12.55 21.67
N CYS A 179 11.74 12.27 22.48
CA CYS A 179 12.92 13.08 22.53
C CYS A 179 14.20 12.21 22.53
N LYS A 180 15.25 12.71 21.90
CA LYS A 180 16.59 12.11 21.85
C LYS A 180 17.65 13.17 22.12
N VAL A 181 18.69 12.81 22.84
CA VAL A 181 19.87 13.69 23.01
C VAL A 181 20.78 13.53 21.80
N ASP A 182 21.12 14.62 21.14
CA ASP A 182 22.01 14.61 19.99
C ASP A 182 23.49 14.49 20.40
N SER A 183 24.40 14.46 19.40
CA SER A 183 25.84 14.37 19.61
C SER A 183 26.45 15.61 20.30
N ALA A 184 25.75 16.74 20.30
CA ALA A 184 26.15 17.98 20.98
C ALA A 184 25.64 18.05 22.43
N GLY A 185 24.82 17.05 22.88
CA GLY A 185 24.18 17.01 24.18
C GLY A 185 22.88 17.81 24.27
N GLU A 186 22.33 18.27 23.12
CA GLU A 186 21.06 18.99 23.09
C GLU A 186 19.88 18.02 22.99
N LEU A 187 18.79 18.33 23.70
CA LEU A 187 17.56 17.56 23.65
C LEU A 187 16.74 17.96 22.41
N LEU A 188 16.64 17.03 21.47
CA LEU A 188 15.79 17.17 20.29
C LEU A 188 14.50 16.38 20.50
N CYS A 189 13.36 17.01 20.22
CA CYS A 189 12.06 16.36 20.36
C CYS A 189 11.26 16.45 19.06
N ASN A 190 10.52 15.39 18.78
CA ASN A 190 9.51 15.37 17.71
C ASN A 190 8.26 16.15 18.08
N GLU A 191 7.46 16.49 17.09
CA GLU A 191 6.08 16.86 17.30
C GLU A 191 5.34 15.68 17.94
N LEU A 192 4.22 15.98 18.65
CA LEU A 192 3.40 14.92 19.24
C LEU A 192 2.87 13.98 18.16
N HIS A 193 2.89 12.68 18.43
CA HIS A 193 2.23 11.71 17.60
C HIS A 193 0.73 12.01 17.48
N GLN A 194 0.09 11.55 16.43
CA GLN A 194 -1.33 11.76 16.19
C GLN A 194 -2.04 10.42 15.99
N ASP A 195 -3.18 10.27 16.65
CA ASP A 195 -4.04 9.11 16.57
C ASP A 195 -5.23 9.42 15.67
N PHE A 196 -5.47 8.55 14.68
CA PHE A 196 -6.55 8.65 13.71
C PHE A 196 -7.47 7.45 13.86
N GLY A 197 -8.76 7.69 13.98
CA GLY A 197 -9.75 6.64 13.81
C GLY A 197 -9.75 6.11 12.38
N VAL A 198 -10.37 4.97 12.18
CA VAL A 198 -10.43 4.30 10.87
C VAL A 198 -11.87 4.22 10.41
N SER A 199 -12.22 5.03 9.41
CA SER A 199 -13.57 5.05 8.83
C SER A 199 -13.87 3.79 8.02
N LYS A 200 -12.83 3.16 7.42
CA LYS A 200 -12.99 1.93 6.64
C LYS A 200 -11.74 1.07 6.60
N VAL A 201 -11.94 -0.25 6.74
CA VAL A 201 -10.94 -1.29 6.49
C VAL A 201 -11.29 -2.01 5.20
N ILE A 202 -10.42 -1.99 4.20
CA ILE A 202 -10.62 -2.59 2.89
C ILE A 202 -9.58 -3.69 2.72
N MET A 203 -9.96 -4.93 3.02
CA MET A 203 -9.11 -6.11 2.78
C MET A 203 -9.25 -6.56 1.32
N HIS A 204 -8.19 -7.12 0.77
CA HIS A 204 -8.25 -7.71 -0.57
C HIS A 204 -9.25 -8.87 -0.59
N GLU A 205 -10.15 -8.90 -1.56
CA GLU A 205 -11.31 -9.80 -1.62
C GLU A 205 -10.91 -11.29 -1.73
N LYS A 206 -9.74 -11.55 -2.29
CA LYS A 206 -9.21 -12.90 -2.45
C LYS A 206 -8.34 -13.34 -1.27
N PHE A 207 -8.15 -12.50 -0.25
CA PHE A 207 -7.41 -12.89 0.94
C PHE A 207 -8.23 -13.88 1.78
N SER A 208 -7.56 -14.90 2.31
CA SER A 208 -8.16 -15.84 3.25
C SER A 208 -7.20 -16.18 4.39
N HIS A 209 -7.68 -16.05 5.62
CA HIS A 209 -6.91 -16.42 6.82
C HIS A 209 -6.55 -17.90 6.86
N SER A 210 -7.33 -18.77 6.22
CA SER A 210 -7.10 -20.21 6.15
C SER A 210 -6.00 -20.60 5.16
N ASN A 211 -5.68 -19.74 4.19
CA ASN A 211 -4.62 -20.02 3.24
C ASN A 211 -3.25 -19.93 3.92
N ARG A 212 -2.50 -21.02 3.89
CA ARG A 212 -1.15 -21.08 4.47
C ARG A 212 -0.17 -20.14 3.76
N ASN A 213 -0.32 -19.96 2.46
CA ASN A 213 0.54 -19.12 1.63
C ASN A 213 0.28 -17.62 1.73
N LYS A 214 -0.78 -17.21 2.46
CA LYS A 214 -1.13 -15.79 2.66
C LYS A 214 -1.14 -14.96 1.37
N GLN A 215 -1.55 -15.55 0.25
CA GLN A 215 -1.74 -14.79 -0.99
C GLN A 215 -2.73 -13.66 -0.79
N ASN A 216 -2.49 -12.53 -1.47
CA ASN A 216 -3.31 -11.31 -1.39
C ASN A 216 -3.37 -10.71 0.03
N ASP A 217 -2.31 -10.86 0.80
CA ASP A 217 -2.24 -10.35 2.18
C ASP A 217 -1.95 -8.84 2.18
N ILE A 218 -2.95 -8.07 1.77
CA ILE A 218 -2.90 -6.61 1.69
C ILE A 218 -4.26 -6.02 2.06
N ALA A 219 -4.23 -4.89 2.77
CA ALA A 219 -5.40 -4.11 3.11
C ALA A 219 -5.09 -2.60 3.06
N ILE A 220 -6.12 -1.80 2.89
CA ILE A 220 -6.08 -0.35 2.93
C ILE A 220 -6.96 0.10 4.10
N LEU A 221 -6.46 1.04 4.88
CA LEU A 221 -7.23 1.76 5.90
C LEU A 221 -7.53 3.16 5.37
N LYS A 222 -8.79 3.57 5.39
CA LYS A 222 -9.21 4.96 5.21
C LYS A 222 -9.29 5.59 6.59
N LEU A 223 -8.45 6.58 6.85
CA LEU A 223 -8.48 7.36 8.08
C LEU A 223 -9.76 8.20 8.14
N ASP A 224 -10.24 8.51 9.33
CA ASP A 224 -11.41 9.37 9.55
C ASP A 224 -11.08 10.87 9.44
N GLY A 225 -9.76 11.22 9.40
CA GLY A 225 -9.22 12.56 9.20
C GLY A 225 -8.12 12.60 8.13
N GLN A 226 -7.61 13.81 7.89
CA GLN A 226 -6.43 14.03 7.05
C GLN A 226 -5.18 14.10 7.93
N ALA A 227 -4.22 13.24 7.67
CA ALA A 227 -2.91 13.32 8.31
C ALA A 227 -2.14 14.54 7.78
N PRO A 228 -1.61 15.41 8.65
CA PRO A 228 -0.79 16.52 8.21
C PRO A 228 0.55 16.00 7.65
N THR A 229 1.18 16.79 6.80
CA THR A 229 2.58 16.54 6.42
C THR A 229 3.48 17.37 7.32
N THR A 230 4.25 16.68 8.17
CA THR A 230 5.22 17.27 9.11
C THR A 230 6.58 16.58 8.97
N ARG A 231 7.53 16.84 9.85
CA ARG A 231 8.80 16.10 9.87
C ARG A 231 8.62 14.65 10.28
N SER A 232 7.71 14.38 11.24
CA SER A 232 7.44 13.06 11.81
C SER A 232 6.26 12.33 11.13
N ILE A 233 5.48 13.01 10.29
CA ILE A 233 4.35 12.43 9.54
C ILE A 233 4.45 12.84 8.08
N ALA A 234 4.72 11.90 7.20
CA ALA A 234 4.74 12.13 5.76
C ALA A 234 4.49 10.80 5.01
N PRO A 235 3.89 10.80 3.81
CA PRO A 235 3.65 9.58 3.06
C PRO A 235 4.92 9.01 2.45
N ILE A 236 4.99 7.67 2.33
CA ILE A 236 5.97 6.99 1.48
C ILE A 236 5.52 7.05 0.02
N CYS A 237 6.46 7.05 -0.94
CA CYS A 237 6.10 6.92 -2.34
C CYS A 237 5.60 5.50 -2.65
N VAL A 238 4.59 5.41 -3.50
CA VAL A 238 4.18 4.14 -4.11
C VAL A 238 4.88 4.04 -5.47
N PRO A 239 5.53 2.91 -5.80
CA PRO A 239 6.25 2.79 -7.06
C PRO A 239 5.30 2.82 -8.26
N THR A 240 5.79 3.29 -9.40
CA THR A 240 5.11 3.11 -10.69
C THR A 240 5.31 1.69 -11.21
N GLN A 241 4.50 1.27 -12.20
CA GLN A 241 4.68 -0.05 -12.82
C GLN A 241 6.06 -0.19 -13.46
N GLU A 242 6.57 0.87 -14.10
CA GLU A 242 7.90 0.89 -14.70
C GLU A 242 9.02 0.65 -13.66
N MET A 243 8.92 1.28 -12.49
CA MET A 243 9.85 1.06 -11.38
C MET A 243 9.80 -0.38 -10.86
N VAL A 244 8.58 -0.96 -10.76
CA VAL A 244 8.38 -2.35 -10.33
C VAL A 244 9.00 -3.33 -11.32
N ASP A 245 8.80 -3.09 -12.62
CA ASP A 245 9.30 -3.95 -13.70
C ASP A 245 10.84 -3.87 -13.82
N GLY A 246 11.43 -2.71 -13.48
CA GLY A 246 12.87 -2.50 -13.50
C GLY A 246 13.61 -2.91 -12.22
N LEU A 247 12.90 -3.30 -11.16
CA LEU A 247 13.50 -3.62 -9.87
C LEU A 247 14.05 -5.05 -9.82
N ASP A 248 15.37 -5.17 -9.75
CA ASP A 248 16.05 -6.45 -9.52
C ASP A 248 16.05 -6.78 -8.02
N ILE A 249 15.15 -7.67 -7.62
CA ILE A 249 14.96 -8.05 -6.21
C ILE A 249 16.23 -8.64 -5.60
N GLU A 250 16.94 -9.52 -6.31
CA GLU A 250 18.09 -10.25 -5.76
C GLU A 250 19.32 -9.35 -5.58
N ARG A 251 19.37 -8.22 -6.29
CA ARG A 251 20.44 -7.22 -6.15
C ARG A 251 20.07 -6.03 -5.28
N THR A 252 18.84 -5.98 -4.81
CA THR A 252 18.35 -4.87 -4.00
C THR A 252 18.40 -5.22 -2.53
N ARG A 253 18.81 -4.27 -1.70
CA ARG A 253 18.61 -4.32 -0.26
C ARG A 253 17.39 -3.49 0.10
N PHE A 254 16.69 -3.91 1.12
CA PHE A 254 15.42 -3.35 1.54
C PHE A 254 15.44 -3.01 3.03
N ASP A 255 14.87 -1.89 3.38
CA ASP A 255 14.67 -1.53 4.77
C ASP A 255 13.29 -1.93 5.25
N VAL A 256 13.25 -2.42 6.49
CA VAL A 256 12.03 -2.64 7.26
C VAL A 256 12.13 -1.82 8.54
N ALA A 257 11.04 -1.17 8.94
CA ALA A 257 10.99 -0.42 10.20
C ALA A 257 9.69 -0.68 10.96
N GLY A 258 9.79 -0.71 12.30
CA GLY A 258 8.65 -0.95 13.17
C GLY A 258 9.02 -1.19 14.63
N TRP A 259 8.05 -1.65 15.41
CA TRP A 259 8.16 -1.94 16.86
C TRP A 259 8.01 -3.45 17.16
N GLY A 260 8.45 -4.30 16.25
CA GLY A 260 8.40 -5.74 16.40
C GLY A 260 9.27 -6.29 17.52
N LEU A 261 9.31 -7.62 17.63
CA LEU A 261 10.16 -8.29 18.60
C LEU A 261 11.63 -8.14 18.22
N THR A 262 12.45 -7.84 19.21
CA THR A 262 13.91 -7.90 19.12
C THR A 262 14.42 -9.36 19.15
N GLU A 263 15.72 -9.57 18.97
CA GLU A 263 16.36 -10.88 19.13
C GLU A 263 16.10 -11.49 20.53
N GLU A 264 15.98 -10.64 21.56
CA GLU A 264 15.64 -11.03 22.93
C GLU A 264 14.16 -11.39 23.12
N ARG A 265 13.36 -11.34 22.04
CA ARG A 265 11.91 -11.59 22.01
C ARG A 265 11.08 -10.64 22.89
N VAL A 266 11.58 -9.45 23.12
CA VAL A 266 10.87 -8.35 23.76
C VAL A 266 10.40 -7.40 22.66
N LYS A 267 9.18 -6.87 22.75
CA LYS A 267 8.73 -5.81 21.84
C LYS A 267 9.55 -4.56 22.06
N SER A 268 10.07 -4.01 20.97
CA SER A 268 10.72 -2.72 21.06
C SER A 268 9.71 -1.63 21.43
N LYS A 269 10.15 -0.73 22.32
CA LYS A 269 9.42 0.51 22.61
C LYS A 269 9.73 1.57 21.59
N ARG A 270 10.99 1.62 21.13
CA ARG A 270 11.45 2.53 20.11
C ARG A 270 11.38 1.92 18.73
N LYS A 271 11.12 2.75 17.73
CA LYS A 271 11.09 2.34 16.34
C LYS A 271 12.48 1.85 15.92
N LEU A 272 12.56 0.62 15.44
CA LEU A 272 13.77 -0.01 14.94
C LEU A 272 13.74 -0.08 13.42
N LYS A 273 14.92 -0.20 12.81
CA LYS A 273 15.11 -0.48 11.39
C LYS A 273 16.05 -1.66 11.18
N VAL A 274 15.91 -2.34 10.07
CA VAL A 274 16.81 -3.41 9.61
C VAL A 274 16.92 -3.39 8.11
N ASP A 275 18.15 -3.49 7.60
CA ASP A 275 18.47 -3.63 6.18
C ASP A 275 18.62 -5.11 5.82
N LEU A 276 17.88 -5.57 4.82
CA LEU A 276 17.71 -6.98 4.44
C LEU A 276 17.98 -7.20 2.95
N PRO A 277 18.69 -8.27 2.55
CA PRO A 277 18.89 -8.59 1.14
C PRO A 277 17.62 -9.19 0.53
N GLY A 278 17.32 -8.80 -0.71
CA GLY A 278 16.35 -9.51 -1.53
C GLY A 278 16.86 -10.91 -1.90
N GLN A 279 15.94 -11.84 -2.05
CA GLN A 279 16.23 -13.24 -2.33
C GLN A 279 15.39 -13.74 -3.51
N ASN A 280 15.91 -14.74 -4.21
CA ASN A 280 15.08 -15.51 -5.13
C ASN A 280 13.96 -16.21 -4.34
N ILE A 281 12.76 -16.28 -4.91
CA ILE A 281 11.62 -16.92 -4.24
C ILE A 281 11.89 -18.39 -3.88
N SER A 282 12.78 -19.06 -4.61
CA SER A 282 13.22 -20.43 -4.33
C SER A 282 13.90 -20.58 -2.96
N SER A 283 14.54 -19.52 -2.45
CA SER A 283 15.14 -19.51 -1.10
C SER A 283 14.05 -19.66 -0.03
N CYS A 284 12.93 -18.93 -0.17
CA CYS A 284 11.78 -19.08 0.70
C CYS A 284 11.09 -20.44 0.53
N MET A 285 10.93 -20.93 -0.71
CA MET A 285 10.38 -22.26 -0.98
C MET A 285 11.15 -23.35 -0.22
N LYS A 286 12.48 -23.28 -0.28
CA LYS A 286 13.37 -24.20 0.45
C LYS A 286 13.23 -24.04 1.96
N ALA A 287 13.29 -22.81 2.47
CA ALA A 287 13.23 -22.53 3.92
C ALA A 287 11.90 -22.97 4.55
N PHE A 288 10.79 -22.75 3.88
CA PHE A 288 9.46 -23.14 4.36
C PHE A 288 9.00 -24.54 3.93
N ARG A 289 9.83 -25.26 3.17
CA ARG A 289 9.51 -26.59 2.61
C ARG A 289 8.22 -26.60 1.81
N MET A 290 8.09 -25.60 0.96
CA MET A 290 6.93 -25.37 0.11
C MET A 290 7.32 -25.50 -1.36
N ASP A 291 6.40 -25.95 -2.21
CA ASP A 291 6.62 -26.03 -3.65
C ASP A 291 6.20 -24.73 -4.38
N SER A 292 6.46 -24.67 -5.69
CA SER A 292 6.20 -23.49 -6.52
C SER A 292 4.72 -23.11 -6.60
N SER A 293 3.79 -24.02 -6.34
CA SER A 293 2.36 -23.72 -6.35
C SER A 293 1.90 -22.87 -5.15
N PHE A 294 2.74 -22.81 -4.12
CA PHE A 294 2.47 -22.05 -2.90
C PHE A 294 2.72 -20.55 -3.06
N PHE A 295 3.67 -20.18 -3.91
CA PHE A 295 4.06 -18.78 -4.10
C PHE A 295 3.59 -18.25 -5.44
N THR A 296 3.37 -16.97 -5.51
CA THR A 296 3.00 -16.25 -6.72
C THR A 296 3.92 -15.04 -6.92
N ASP A 297 3.91 -14.46 -8.12
CA ASP A 297 4.65 -13.22 -8.44
C ASP A 297 4.21 -12.02 -7.60
N SER A 298 3.12 -12.17 -6.82
CA SER A 298 2.64 -11.15 -5.88
C SER A 298 3.29 -11.23 -4.50
N GLN A 299 4.33 -12.04 -4.32
CA GLN A 299 5.07 -12.21 -3.08
C GLN A 299 6.57 -12.00 -3.31
N LEU A 300 7.25 -11.47 -2.30
CA LEU A 300 8.70 -11.25 -2.27
C LEU A 300 9.31 -12.10 -1.16
N CYS A 301 10.52 -12.59 -1.41
CA CYS A 301 11.37 -13.29 -0.47
C CYS A 301 12.52 -12.36 -0.08
N VAL A 302 12.65 -12.00 1.22
CA VAL A 302 13.65 -11.02 1.67
C VAL A 302 14.23 -11.45 3.02
N GLY A 303 15.53 -11.23 3.23
CA GLY A 303 16.22 -11.55 4.46
C GLY A 303 17.04 -12.84 4.42
N GLY A 304 17.10 -13.58 5.54
CA GLY A 304 17.90 -14.80 5.69
C GLY A 304 19.32 -14.54 6.17
N GLU A 305 19.68 -13.31 6.51
CA GLU A 305 20.92 -12.99 7.23
C GLU A 305 20.75 -13.33 8.72
N LYS A 306 21.81 -13.89 9.33
CA LYS A 306 21.77 -14.25 10.75
C LYS A 306 21.63 -13.00 11.62
N GLY A 307 20.66 -13.00 12.53
CA GLY A 307 20.42 -11.92 13.47
C GLY A 307 19.64 -10.73 12.87
N LYS A 308 19.25 -10.79 11.59
CA LYS A 308 18.53 -9.73 10.91
C LYS A 308 17.23 -10.23 10.30
N ASP A 309 16.11 -9.71 10.72
CA ASP A 309 14.77 -10.06 10.18
C ASP A 309 13.72 -9.04 10.59
N SER A 310 12.60 -9.00 9.86
CA SER A 310 11.35 -8.48 10.40
C SER A 310 10.72 -9.50 11.35
N CYS A 311 10.11 -9.08 12.43
CA CYS A 311 9.63 -9.98 13.45
C CYS A 311 8.16 -9.74 13.83
N ARG A 312 7.65 -10.48 14.79
CA ARG A 312 6.28 -10.35 15.30
C ARG A 312 6.05 -8.95 15.84
N GLY A 313 5.08 -8.27 15.31
CA GLY A 313 4.76 -6.87 15.60
C GLY A 313 5.02 -5.97 14.40
N ASP A 314 5.91 -6.34 13.48
CA ASP A 314 6.14 -5.64 12.22
C ASP A 314 5.14 -6.01 11.12
N SER A 315 4.28 -7.01 11.36
CA SER A 315 3.20 -7.42 10.44
C SER A 315 2.45 -6.22 9.86
N GLY A 316 2.33 -6.15 8.55
CA GLY A 316 1.68 -5.03 7.87
C GLY A 316 2.56 -3.79 7.69
N GLY A 317 3.73 -3.73 8.33
CA GLY A 317 4.72 -2.67 8.17
C GLY A 317 5.38 -2.68 6.78
N PRO A 318 6.13 -1.61 6.46
CA PRO A 318 6.72 -1.43 5.14
C PRO A 318 7.96 -2.31 4.90
N LEU A 319 8.09 -2.81 3.68
CA LEU A 319 9.35 -3.18 3.05
C LEU A 319 9.68 -2.10 2.03
N MET A 320 10.81 -1.43 2.20
CA MET A 320 11.14 -0.19 1.50
C MET A 320 12.43 -0.31 0.68
N ALA A 321 12.50 0.42 -0.41
CA ALA A 321 13.74 0.60 -1.17
C ALA A 321 13.84 2.04 -1.68
N VAL A 322 15.07 2.53 -1.82
CA VAL A 322 15.34 3.82 -2.44
C VAL A 322 15.34 3.64 -3.96
N MET A 323 14.44 4.33 -4.63
CA MET A 323 14.38 4.43 -6.08
C MET A 323 14.24 5.90 -6.47
N GLN A 324 15.01 6.37 -7.46
CA GLN A 324 14.99 7.76 -7.91
C GLN A 324 15.14 8.77 -6.77
N ASN A 325 16.08 8.51 -5.83
CA ASN A 325 16.36 9.33 -4.65
C ASN A 325 15.15 9.53 -3.72
N ARG A 326 14.25 8.55 -3.62
CA ARG A 326 13.11 8.55 -2.70
C ARG A 326 12.82 7.15 -2.18
N TRP A 327 12.32 7.06 -0.95
CA TRP A 327 11.81 5.82 -0.40
C TRP A 327 10.49 5.40 -1.04
N HIS A 328 10.42 4.16 -1.47
CA HIS A 328 9.22 3.57 -2.07
C HIS A 328 8.77 2.34 -1.29
N LEU A 329 7.45 2.18 -1.17
CA LEU A 329 6.82 1.01 -0.58
C LEU A 329 6.84 -0.14 -1.59
N VAL A 330 7.79 -1.05 -1.45
CA VAL A 330 7.96 -2.20 -2.35
C VAL A 330 7.16 -3.41 -1.89
N GLY A 331 7.06 -3.59 -0.57
CA GLY A 331 6.33 -4.72 0.01
C GLY A 331 5.66 -4.39 1.35
N VAL A 332 4.88 -5.37 1.82
CA VAL A 332 4.20 -5.35 3.12
C VAL A 332 4.59 -6.60 3.88
N VAL A 333 5.02 -6.47 5.13
CA VAL A 333 5.38 -7.61 6.00
C VAL A 333 4.20 -8.54 6.16
N SER A 334 4.33 -9.80 5.70
CA SER A 334 3.25 -10.78 5.70
C SER A 334 3.49 -11.93 6.68
N PHE A 335 4.50 -12.75 6.46
CA PHE A 335 4.84 -13.83 7.38
C PHE A 335 6.29 -14.29 7.23
N GLY A 336 6.81 -14.88 8.30
CA GLY A 336 8.16 -15.42 8.34
C GLY A 336 8.28 -16.57 9.33
N SER A 337 9.51 -16.90 9.70
CA SER A 337 9.81 -17.90 10.72
C SER A 337 9.27 -17.48 12.09
N TYR A 338 8.94 -18.48 12.91
CA TYR A 338 8.67 -18.25 14.34
C TYR A 338 9.88 -17.66 15.07
N TYR A 339 11.08 -18.06 14.65
CA TYR A 339 12.36 -17.60 15.16
C TYR A 339 12.95 -16.61 14.14
N CYS A 340 12.77 -15.32 14.40
CA CYS A 340 13.27 -14.26 13.53
C CYS A 340 14.81 -14.26 13.51
N GLY A 341 15.42 -13.81 12.41
CA GLY A 341 16.88 -13.74 12.27
C GLY A 341 17.58 -15.10 12.17
N THR A 342 16.84 -16.18 11.89
CA THR A 342 17.43 -17.49 11.63
C THR A 342 18.19 -17.44 10.30
N LYS A 343 19.47 -17.84 10.34
CA LYS A 343 20.31 -17.90 9.13
C LYS A 343 19.66 -18.75 8.04
N ASP A 344 19.71 -18.28 6.79
CA ASP A 344 19.18 -18.94 5.60
C ASP A 344 17.64 -19.15 5.64
N VAL A 345 16.93 -18.42 6.49
CA VAL A 345 15.46 -18.43 6.58
C VAL A 345 14.93 -17.00 6.35
N PRO A 346 14.69 -16.62 5.09
CA PRO A 346 14.10 -15.31 4.78
C PRO A 346 12.61 -15.24 5.13
N ALA A 347 12.04 -14.04 5.12
CA ALA A 347 10.60 -13.81 5.32
C ALA A 347 9.88 -13.53 3.98
N ILE A 348 8.55 -13.65 4.01
CA ILE A 348 7.66 -13.40 2.88
C ILE A 348 6.95 -12.06 3.08
N TYR A 349 6.97 -11.27 2.02
CA TYR A 349 6.30 -9.98 1.94
C TYR A 349 5.31 -9.97 0.79
N THR A 350 4.21 -9.24 0.94
CA THR A 350 3.29 -8.99 -0.18
C THR A 350 3.94 -7.97 -1.12
N ARG A 351 4.08 -8.28 -2.42
CA ARG A 351 4.66 -7.39 -3.42
C ARG A 351 3.66 -6.30 -3.80
N VAL A 352 3.86 -5.06 -3.33
CA VAL A 352 2.93 -3.93 -3.55
C VAL A 352 2.73 -3.65 -5.03
N GLY A 353 3.77 -3.78 -5.86
CA GLY A 353 3.70 -3.60 -7.31
C GLY A 353 2.63 -4.46 -8.00
N SER A 354 2.31 -5.63 -7.46
CA SER A 354 1.25 -6.50 -7.98
C SER A 354 -0.17 -5.99 -7.68
N TYR A 355 -0.30 -4.99 -6.81
CA TYR A 355 -1.59 -4.48 -6.32
C TYR A 355 -1.82 -3.00 -6.61
N LEU A 356 -0.96 -2.32 -7.38
CA LEU A 356 -1.08 -0.90 -7.68
C LEU A 356 -2.47 -0.53 -8.22
N GLY A 357 -2.94 -1.29 -9.23
CA GLY A 357 -4.27 -1.08 -9.80
C GLY A 357 -5.41 -1.36 -8.82
N TRP A 358 -5.24 -2.34 -7.91
CA TRP A 358 -6.22 -2.63 -6.87
C TRP A 358 -6.29 -1.49 -5.84
N VAL A 359 -5.15 -1.03 -5.34
CA VAL A 359 -5.08 0.08 -4.37
C VAL A 359 -5.68 1.35 -4.97
N ALA A 360 -5.24 1.75 -6.18
CA ALA A 360 -5.75 2.93 -6.87
C ALA A 360 -7.26 2.84 -7.12
N GLY A 361 -7.75 1.68 -7.56
CA GLY A 361 -9.17 1.44 -7.78
C GLY A 361 -10.01 1.51 -6.52
N LYS A 362 -9.49 1.01 -5.37
CA LYS A 362 -10.21 1.11 -4.09
C LYS A 362 -10.28 2.55 -3.59
N ILE A 363 -9.19 3.31 -3.71
CA ILE A 363 -9.17 4.73 -3.38
C ILE A 363 -10.17 5.50 -4.24
N GLU A 364 -10.22 5.20 -5.55
CA GLU A 364 -11.18 5.80 -6.47
C GLU A 364 -12.65 5.55 -6.08
N LEU A 365 -12.97 4.32 -5.65
CA LEU A 365 -14.33 4.00 -5.20
C LEU A 365 -14.70 4.72 -3.90
N GLU A 366 -13.74 4.93 -2.99
CA GLU A 366 -13.97 5.64 -1.73
C GLU A 366 -14.11 7.15 -1.91
N SER A 367 -13.45 7.75 -2.92
CA SER A 367 -13.59 9.17 -3.26
C SER A 367 -14.97 9.51 -3.87
N ARG A 368 -15.74 8.51 -4.26
CA ARG A 368 -17.10 8.66 -4.80
C ARG A 368 -18.15 8.94 -3.71
N GLY A 369 -17.85 8.59 -2.46
CA GLY A 369 -18.78 8.67 -1.33
C GLY A 369 -18.60 9.92 -0.45
N ASP A 370 -17.54 10.67 -0.71
CA ASP A 370 -17.23 11.96 -0.08
C ASP A 370 -17.76 13.08 -0.99
#